data_6e66f1e0ae2da87cb184b1e77f5354f5
#
_entry.id   6e66f1e0ae2da87cb184b1e77f5354f5
#
_cell.length_a   1.000
_cell.length_b   1.000
_cell.length_c   1.000
_cell.angle_alpha   90.00
_cell.angle_beta   90.00
_cell.angle_gamma   90.00
#
_symmetry.space_group_name_H-M   'P 1'
#
loop_
_entity.id
_entity.type
_entity.pdbx_description
1 polymer ?
#
loop_
_entity_poly.entity_id
_entity_poly.type
_entity_poly.pdbx_seq_one_letter_code
_entity_poly.pdbx_strand_id
1 'polypeptide(L)'
;MKNIVTLASILVAFGWSAQAADTSVKLSNVHMCCNGCVKGVDKALSGVTGATAQSDKDAGTVTIKAPDRAGAQKAVDALVAAGYFGTSSDPAIKVISHSGEKAGKVQSLKVTGVHLCCNKCVTSVTDALSKVPGVKGNTAAKGAESFEVSGDFNAKDAFAELNKAGLSGKAGK
;
A
#
# COMPACT_ATOMS: atom_id res chain seq x y z
N MET A 1 72.28 -32.05 -2.81
CA MET A 1 71.46 -31.16 -3.63
C MET A 1 70.01 -31.50 -3.32
N LYS A 2 69.36 -30.67 -2.49
CA LYS A 2 67.95 -30.90 -2.02
C LYS A 2 67.05 -29.98 -2.78
N ASN A 3 66.19 -30.55 -3.66
CA ASN A 3 65.15 -29.80 -4.38
C ASN A 3 63.90 -29.68 -3.48
N ILE A 4 63.63 -28.48 -3.06
CA ILE A 4 62.40 -28.12 -2.35
C ILE A 4 61.36 -27.73 -3.39
N VAL A 5 60.32 -28.56 -3.63
CA VAL A 5 59.19 -28.27 -4.47
C VAL A 5 58.14 -27.58 -3.59
N THR A 6 57.95 -26.30 -3.77
CA THR A 6 56.94 -25.50 -3.08
C THR A 6 55.60 -25.65 -3.83
N LEU A 7 54.66 -26.40 -3.24
CA LEU A 7 53.26 -26.45 -3.73
C LEU A 7 52.55 -25.15 -3.33
N ALA A 8 52.24 -24.31 -4.33
CA ALA A 8 51.38 -23.14 -4.14
C ALA A 8 49.93 -23.60 -4.23
N SER A 9 49.22 -23.65 -3.06
CA SER A 9 47.80 -23.90 -2.98
C SER A 9 46.99 -22.67 -3.41
N ILE A 10 46.38 -22.71 -4.57
CA ILE A 10 45.46 -21.69 -5.05
C ILE A 10 44.10 -21.94 -4.38
N LEU A 11 43.75 -21.13 -3.38
CA LEU A 11 42.41 -21.06 -2.81
C LEU A 11 41.49 -20.30 -3.78
N VAL A 12 40.69 -21.04 -4.56
CA VAL A 12 39.61 -20.47 -5.36
C VAL A 12 38.45 -20.18 -4.41
N ALA A 13 38.30 -18.92 -4.01
CA ALA A 13 37.13 -18.47 -3.27
C ALA A 13 35.92 -18.46 -4.23
N PHE A 14 35.07 -19.48 -4.18
CA PHE A 14 33.76 -19.46 -4.80
C PHE A 14 32.90 -18.44 -4.04
N GLY A 15 32.84 -17.22 -4.56
CA GLY A 15 31.85 -16.23 -4.13
C GLY A 15 30.45 -16.74 -4.49
N TRP A 16 29.71 -17.24 -3.52
CA TRP A 16 28.28 -17.46 -3.65
C TRP A 16 27.61 -16.09 -3.79
N SER A 17 27.33 -15.69 -5.02
CA SER A 17 26.36 -14.63 -5.29
C SER A 17 24.99 -15.20 -4.87
N ALA A 18 24.53 -14.86 -3.69
CA ALA A 18 23.14 -15.10 -3.29
C ALA A 18 22.25 -14.31 -4.27
N GLN A 19 21.74 -14.98 -5.27
CA GLN A 19 20.75 -14.46 -6.19
C GLN A 19 19.50 -14.22 -5.31
N ALA A 20 19.17 -12.96 -5.06
CA ALA A 20 17.92 -12.62 -4.40
C ALA A 20 16.78 -13.18 -5.28
N ALA A 21 16.02 -14.13 -4.73
CA ALA A 21 14.91 -14.71 -5.46
C ALA A 21 13.81 -13.66 -5.62
N ASP A 22 13.30 -13.46 -6.83
CA ASP A 22 12.16 -12.59 -7.10
C ASP A 22 11.03 -12.90 -6.13
N THR A 23 10.57 -11.87 -5.43
CA THR A 23 9.47 -11.97 -4.48
C THR A 23 8.17 -11.57 -5.17
N SER A 24 7.16 -12.44 -5.10
CA SER A 24 5.81 -12.16 -5.59
C SER A 24 4.83 -12.09 -4.41
N VAL A 25 4.12 -10.97 -4.29
CA VAL A 25 3.12 -10.73 -3.24
C VAL A 25 1.80 -10.31 -3.86
N LYS A 26 0.71 -10.96 -3.47
CA LYS A 26 -0.64 -10.58 -3.89
C LYS A 26 -1.32 -9.80 -2.76
N LEU A 27 -1.79 -8.61 -3.09
CA LEU A 27 -2.75 -7.88 -2.27
C LEU A 27 -4.17 -8.19 -2.74
N SER A 28 -5.06 -8.49 -1.83
CA SER A 28 -6.49 -8.68 -2.08
C SER A 28 -7.30 -7.59 -1.36
N ASN A 29 -8.56 -7.44 -1.75
CA ASN A 29 -9.46 -6.39 -1.24
C ASN A 29 -8.94 -4.97 -1.48
N VAL A 30 -8.28 -4.74 -2.62
CA VAL A 30 -7.82 -3.40 -3.02
C VAL A 30 -8.94 -2.71 -3.81
N HIS A 31 -9.31 -1.49 -3.40
CA HIS A 31 -10.34 -0.74 -4.13
C HIS A 31 -9.85 -0.29 -5.50
N MET A 32 -10.34 -0.96 -6.54
CA MET A 32 -10.05 -0.62 -7.94
C MET A 32 -11.33 -0.70 -8.76
N CYS A 33 -12.01 0.42 -8.96
CA CYS A 33 -13.32 0.47 -9.63
C CYS A 33 -13.25 0.84 -11.11
N CYS A 34 -12.09 1.20 -11.63
CA CYS A 34 -11.91 1.62 -13.03
C CYS A 34 -10.43 1.57 -13.46
N ASN A 35 -10.17 1.74 -14.76
CA ASN A 35 -8.81 1.79 -15.31
C ASN A 35 -7.96 2.94 -14.75
N GLY A 36 -8.59 4.01 -14.25
CA GLY A 36 -7.89 5.09 -13.55
C GLY A 36 -7.22 4.60 -12.26
N CYS A 37 -7.88 3.68 -11.51
CA CYS A 37 -7.28 3.06 -10.33
C CYS A 37 -6.08 2.18 -10.71
N VAL A 38 -6.18 1.39 -11.78
CA VAL A 38 -5.06 0.56 -12.28
C VAL A 38 -3.85 1.44 -12.63
N LYS A 39 -4.07 2.52 -13.40
CA LYS A 39 -3.01 3.49 -13.71
C LYS A 39 -2.42 4.16 -12.46
N GLY A 40 -3.23 4.37 -11.43
CA GLY A 40 -2.79 4.90 -10.15
C GLY A 40 -1.87 3.92 -9.41
N VAL A 41 -2.14 2.62 -9.47
CA VAL A 41 -1.25 1.56 -8.95
C VAL A 41 0.10 1.57 -9.69
N ASP A 42 0.07 1.61 -11.04
CA ASP A 42 1.30 1.65 -11.85
C ASP A 42 2.13 2.91 -11.53
N LYS A 43 1.46 4.06 -11.39
CA LYS A 43 2.10 5.32 -11.00
C LYS A 43 2.72 5.25 -9.60
N ALA A 44 2.04 4.64 -8.64
CA ALA A 44 2.56 4.49 -7.27
C ALA A 44 3.85 3.67 -7.26
N LEU A 45 3.95 2.64 -8.11
CA LEU A 45 5.11 1.76 -8.18
C LEU A 45 6.24 2.28 -9.06
N SER A 46 6.02 3.28 -9.90
CA SER A 46 7.05 3.82 -10.81
C SER A 46 8.28 4.37 -10.09
N GLY A 47 8.16 4.73 -8.81
CA GLY A 47 9.28 5.17 -7.96
C GLY A 47 9.98 4.03 -7.20
N VAL A 48 9.55 2.77 -7.36
CA VAL A 48 10.11 1.62 -6.64
C VAL A 48 10.93 0.78 -7.59
N THR A 49 12.26 0.90 -7.50
CA THR A 49 13.21 0.24 -8.41
C THR A 49 12.98 -1.27 -8.46
N GLY A 50 12.80 -1.81 -9.66
CA GLY A 50 12.64 -3.24 -9.92
C GLY A 50 11.27 -3.82 -9.53
N ALA A 51 10.35 -3.01 -8.98
CA ALA A 51 9.00 -3.46 -8.68
C ALA A 51 8.06 -3.27 -9.87
N THR A 52 7.18 -4.23 -10.09
CA THR A 52 6.10 -4.18 -11.07
C THR A 52 4.80 -4.65 -10.44
N ALA A 53 3.66 -4.25 -11.00
CA ALA A 53 2.36 -4.74 -10.57
C ALA A 53 1.55 -5.28 -11.74
N GLN A 54 0.74 -6.29 -11.43
CA GLN A 54 -0.35 -6.75 -12.26
C GLN A 54 -1.65 -6.55 -11.48
N SER A 55 -2.49 -5.65 -11.95
CA SER A 55 -3.76 -5.29 -11.31
C SER A 55 -4.93 -6.00 -11.98
N ASP A 56 -5.80 -6.58 -11.17
CA ASP A 56 -7.12 -7.07 -11.60
C ASP A 56 -8.19 -6.28 -10.85
N LYS A 57 -8.81 -5.31 -11.54
CA LYS A 57 -9.82 -4.42 -10.96
C LYS A 57 -11.13 -5.14 -10.65
N ASP A 58 -11.45 -6.21 -11.38
CA ASP A 58 -12.70 -6.95 -11.20
C ASP A 58 -12.60 -7.90 -10.00
N ALA A 59 -11.41 -8.46 -9.77
CA ALA A 59 -11.10 -9.25 -8.58
C ALA A 59 -10.65 -8.40 -7.37
N GLY A 60 -10.38 -7.11 -7.53
CA GLY A 60 -9.84 -6.26 -6.47
C GLY A 60 -8.46 -6.70 -5.99
N THR A 61 -7.59 -7.16 -6.90
CA THR A 61 -6.28 -7.70 -6.52
C THR A 61 -5.13 -7.02 -7.25
N VAL A 62 -4.00 -6.87 -6.56
CA VAL A 62 -2.73 -6.40 -7.12
C VAL A 62 -1.64 -7.41 -6.82
N THR A 63 -1.06 -8.02 -7.86
CA THR A 63 0.10 -8.89 -7.73
C THR A 63 1.36 -8.08 -7.99
N ILE A 64 2.18 -7.93 -6.96
CA ILE A 64 3.45 -7.21 -6.98
C ILE A 64 4.57 -8.21 -7.21
N LYS A 65 5.50 -7.90 -8.12
CA LYS A 65 6.78 -8.59 -8.27
C LYS A 65 7.90 -7.62 -7.97
N ALA A 66 8.87 -8.04 -7.17
CA ALA A 66 10.02 -7.24 -6.77
C ALA A 66 11.28 -8.11 -6.67
N PRO A 67 12.49 -7.54 -6.78
CA PRO A 67 13.74 -8.30 -6.75
C PRO A 67 13.94 -9.07 -5.43
N ASP A 68 13.37 -8.55 -4.34
CA ASP A 68 13.49 -9.15 -3.02
C ASP A 68 12.30 -8.73 -2.12
N ARG A 69 12.26 -9.26 -0.90
CA ARG A 69 11.22 -8.94 0.09
C ARG A 69 11.22 -7.48 0.51
N ALA A 70 12.37 -6.83 0.62
CA ALA A 70 12.47 -5.42 0.98
C ALA A 70 11.89 -4.53 -0.13
N GLY A 71 12.14 -4.86 -1.40
CA GLY A 71 11.51 -4.23 -2.56
C GLY A 71 10.00 -4.43 -2.58
N ALA A 72 9.53 -5.64 -2.28
CA ALA A 72 8.09 -5.94 -2.17
C ALA A 72 7.42 -5.12 -1.04
N GLN A 73 8.06 -4.99 0.14
CA GLN A 73 7.55 -4.15 1.22
C GLN A 73 7.48 -2.68 0.80
N LYS A 74 8.55 -2.14 0.17
CA LYS A 74 8.54 -0.75 -0.36
C LYS A 74 7.43 -0.52 -1.37
N ALA A 75 7.16 -1.49 -2.23
CA ALA A 75 6.06 -1.41 -3.20
C ALA A 75 4.69 -1.37 -2.51
N VAL A 76 4.48 -2.19 -1.49
CA VAL A 76 3.25 -2.16 -0.66
C VAL A 76 3.11 -0.82 0.06
N ASP A 77 4.18 -0.30 0.66
CA ASP A 77 4.16 1.00 1.35
C ASP A 77 3.84 2.15 0.37
N ALA A 78 4.37 2.09 -0.86
CA ALA A 78 4.07 3.04 -1.91
C ALA A 78 2.59 3.01 -2.33
N LEU A 79 1.98 1.82 -2.44
CA LEU A 79 0.55 1.67 -2.70
C LEU A 79 -0.29 2.26 -1.56
N VAL A 80 0.05 1.98 -0.31
CA VAL A 80 -0.63 2.54 0.86
C VAL A 80 -0.53 4.07 0.86
N ALA A 81 0.65 4.60 0.56
CA ALA A 81 0.86 6.05 0.46
C ALA A 81 0.07 6.71 -0.67
N ALA A 82 -0.22 5.96 -1.75
CA ALA A 82 -1.01 6.40 -2.90
C ALA A 82 -2.53 6.23 -2.70
N GLY A 83 -2.99 5.84 -1.52
CA GLY A 83 -4.41 5.74 -1.18
C GLY A 83 -5.04 4.35 -1.39
N TYR A 84 -4.25 3.32 -1.65
CA TYR A 84 -4.70 1.94 -1.76
C TYR A 84 -4.44 1.17 -0.48
N PHE A 85 -5.33 0.27 -0.13
CA PHE A 85 -5.16 -0.64 1.00
C PHE A 85 -5.59 -2.05 0.60
N GLY A 86 -5.08 -3.07 1.28
CA GLY A 86 -5.44 -4.44 0.99
C GLY A 86 -4.90 -5.42 2.02
N THR A 87 -5.13 -6.71 1.77
CA THR A 87 -4.59 -7.79 2.60
C THR A 87 -3.48 -8.51 1.84
N SER A 88 -2.31 -8.61 2.45
CA SER A 88 -1.15 -9.31 1.86
C SER A 88 -1.32 -10.84 1.94
N SER A 89 -0.95 -11.53 0.86
CA SER A 89 -0.84 -13.00 0.83
C SER A 89 0.38 -13.53 1.59
N ASP A 90 1.40 -12.69 1.81
CA ASP A 90 2.59 -13.03 2.60
C ASP A 90 2.50 -12.33 3.97
N PRO A 91 2.41 -13.09 5.07
CA PRO A 91 2.33 -12.52 6.43
C PRO A 91 3.59 -11.75 6.86
N ALA A 92 4.72 -11.95 6.17
CA ALA A 92 5.94 -11.21 6.41
C ALA A 92 5.94 -9.82 5.76
N ILE A 93 5.08 -9.59 4.75
CA ILE A 93 4.86 -8.27 4.13
C ILE A 93 3.68 -7.59 4.81
N LYS A 94 3.94 -6.49 5.47
CA LYS A 94 2.94 -5.77 6.28
C LYS A 94 2.25 -4.69 5.45
N VAL A 95 0.93 -4.66 5.51
CA VAL A 95 0.13 -3.54 4.98
C VAL A 95 -0.26 -2.67 6.19
N ILE A 96 0.46 -1.57 6.38
CA ILE A 96 0.30 -0.70 7.54
C ILE A 96 -0.29 0.63 7.09
N SER A 97 -1.46 0.98 7.65
CA SER A 97 -2.01 2.32 7.48
C SER A 97 -1.19 3.32 8.30
N HIS A 98 -0.60 4.29 7.64
CA HIS A 98 0.11 5.40 8.28
C HIS A 98 -0.80 6.63 8.35
N SER A 99 -2.00 6.43 8.87
CA SER A 99 -3.05 7.46 8.92
C SER A 99 -2.70 8.64 9.84
N GLY A 100 -1.88 8.43 10.86
CA GLY A 100 -1.39 9.50 11.72
C GLY A 100 -2.46 10.20 12.55
N GLU A 101 -3.62 9.56 12.72
CA GLU A 101 -4.73 10.09 13.51
C GLU A 101 -4.39 10.15 15.00
N LYS A 102 -4.94 11.15 15.67
CA LYS A 102 -4.90 11.23 17.14
C LYS A 102 -5.95 10.28 17.73
N ALA A 103 -5.61 9.66 18.85
CA ALA A 103 -6.57 8.86 19.61
C ALA A 103 -7.72 9.74 20.15
N GLY A 104 -8.92 9.17 20.16
CA GLY A 104 -10.11 9.79 20.74
C GLY A 104 -11.13 10.26 19.71
N LYS A 105 -12.20 10.85 20.24
CA LYS A 105 -13.30 11.40 19.45
C LYS A 105 -12.93 12.79 18.89
N VAL A 106 -13.41 13.05 17.69
CA VAL A 106 -13.27 14.32 16.99
C VAL A 106 -14.62 14.77 16.43
N GLN A 107 -14.79 16.09 16.28
CA GLN A 107 -15.99 16.68 15.66
C GLN A 107 -15.81 16.87 14.14
N SER A 108 -14.56 16.97 13.70
CA SER A 108 -14.16 17.04 12.30
C SER A 108 -12.81 16.37 12.10
N LEU A 109 -12.64 15.73 10.95
CA LEU A 109 -11.40 15.10 10.53
C LEU A 109 -11.14 15.44 9.06
N LYS A 110 -10.06 16.17 8.79
CA LYS A 110 -9.55 16.32 7.44
C LYS A 110 -8.83 15.04 7.04
N VAL A 111 -9.21 14.45 5.92
CA VAL A 111 -8.59 13.25 5.34
C VAL A 111 -7.90 13.62 4.05
N THR A 112 -6.67 13.16 3.86
CA THR A 112 -5.84 13.41 2.68
C THR A 112 -5.33 12.10 2.09
N GLY A 113 -4.91 12.12 0.81
CA GLY A 113 -4.21 11.01 0.17
C GLY A 113 -5.08 9.80 -0.17
N VAL A 114 -6.41 9.88 -0.03
CA VAL A 114 -7.31 8.83 -0.52
C VAL A 114 -7.43 8.94 -2.05
N HIS A 115 -7.36 7.79 -2.73
CA HIS A 115 -7.50 7.77 -4.18
C HIS A 115 -8.95 8.00 -4.62
N LEU A 116 -9.26 9.20 -5.13
CA LEU A 116 -10.61 9.65 -5.54
C LEU A 116 -10.72 9.89 -7.05
N CYS A 117 -10.29 8.94 -7.89
CA CYS A 117 -10.23 9.15 -9.35
C CYS A 117 -11.61 9.22 -10.04
N CYS A 118 -12.67 8.71 -9.44
CA CYS A 118 -14.02 8.69 -10.03
C CYS A 118 -15.12 8.66 -8.96
N ASN A 119 -16.38 8.83 -9.39
CA ASN A 119 -17.53 8.83 -8.47
C ASN A 119 -17.70 7.51 -7.69
N LYS A 120 -17.29 6.37 -8.25
CA LYS A 120 -17.34 5.08 -7.51
C LYS A 120 -16.39 5.09 -6.31
N CYS A 121 -15.21 5.74 -6.42
CA CYS A 121 -14.33 5.92 -5.25
C CYS A 121 -14.99 6.81 -4.18
N VAL A 122 -15.68 7.89 -4.59
CA VAL A 122 -16.43 8.76 -3.69
C VAL A 122 -17.54 7.99 -2.97
N THR A 123 -18.32 7.19 -3.71
CA THR A 123 -19.34 6.31 -3.12
C THR A 123 -18.72 5.35 -2.11
N SER A 124 -17.62 4.67 -2.46
CA SER A 124 -16.96 3.74 -1.53
C SER A 124 -16.45 4.42 -0.25
N VAL A 125 -15.93 5.65 -0.34
CA VAL A 125 -15.56 6.45 0.84
C VAL A 125 -16.79 6.76 1.69
N THR A 126 -17.89 7.22 1.06
CA THR A 126 -19.13 7.57 1.76
C THR A 126 -19.73 6.35 2.44
N ASP A 127 -19.77 5.20 1.75
CA ASP A 127 -20.31 3.94 2.29
C ASP A 127 -19.45 3.41 3.44
N ALA A 128 -18.12 3.54 3.35
CA ALA A 128 -17.22 3.16 4.44
C ALA A 128 -17.46 4.04 5.68
N LEU A 129 -17.50 5.35 5.51
CA LEU A 129 -17.66 6.31 6.59
C LEU A 129 -19.06 6.27 7.23
N SER A 130 -20.08 5.90 6.47
CA SER A 130 -21.45 5.73 7.02
C SER A 130 -21.56 4.61 8.06
N LYS A 131 -20.61 3.67 8.09
CA LYS A 131 -20.51 2.58 9.07
C LYS A 131 -19.87 3.00 10.39
N VAL A 132 -19.28 4.20 10.44
CA VAL A 132 -18.59 4.71 11.63
C VAL A 132 -19.60 5.38 12.56
N PRO A 133 -19.78 4.90 13.79
CA PRO A 133 -20.70 5.51 14.74
C PRO A 133 -20.35 6.98 14.99
N GLY A 134 -21.35 7.85 14.85
CA GLY A 134 -21.22 9.29 15.10
C GLY A 134 -20.79 10.12 13.90
N VAL A 135 -20.40 9.53 12.76
CA VAL A 135 -20.22 10.26 11.51
C VAL A 135 -21.58 10.77 11.00
N LYS A 136 -21.64 12.05 10.65
CA LYS A 136 -22.81 12.71 10.08
C LYS A 136 -22.72 12.95 8.59
N GLY A 137 -21.51 13.06 8.05
CA GLY A 137 -21.26 13.27 6.63
C GLY A 137 -19.81 13.46 6.28
N ASN A 138 -19.56 13.61 4.97
CA ASN A 138 -18.23 13.92 4.44
C ASN A 138 -18.35 14.77 3.17
N THR A 139 -17.24 15.42 2.79
CA THR A 139 -17.13 16.28 1.60
C THR A 139 -16.30 15.64 0.49
N ALA A 140 -16.16 14.32 0.48
CA ALA A 140 -15.39 13.62 -0.57
C ALA A 140 -15.96 13.92 -1.95
N ALA A 141 -15.09 14.28 -2.89
CA ALA A 141 -15.45 14.60 -4.26
C ALA A 141 -14.44 14.00 -5.24
N LYS A 142 -14.89 13.70 -6.46
CA LYS A 142 -14.02 13.20 -7.53
C LYS A 142 -12.85 14.13 -7.77
N GLY A 143 -11.63 13.61 -7.74
CA GLY A 143 -10.39 14.33 -7.99
C GLY A 143 -9.92 15.22 -6.82
N ALA A 144 -10.63 15.22 -5.69
CA ALA A 144 -10.20 15.96 -4.51
C ALA A 144 -8.96 15.31 -3.88
N GLU A 145 -8.00 16.13 -3.47
CA GLU A 145 -6.79 15.68 -2.75
C GLU A 145 -7.06 15.50 -1.25
N SER A 146 -8.12 16.12 -0.75
CA SER A 146 -8.57 16.03 0.63
C SER A 146 -10.07 16.22 0.75
N PHE A 147 -10.65 15.75 1.86
CA PHE A 147 -12.05 15.97 2.22
C PHE A 147 -12.19 16.02 3.74
N GLU A 148 -13.30 16.55 4.20
CA GLU A 148 -13.65 16.61 5.62
C GLU A 148 -14.68 15.53 5.96
N VAL A 149 -14.52 14.93 7.14
CA VAL A 149 -15.51 14.06 7.78
C VAL A 149 -16.04 14.79 9.01
N SER A 150 -17.36 14.90 9.15
CA SER A 150 -18.01 15.61 10.25
C SER A 150 -18.83 14.68 11.13
N GLY A 151 -18.93 14.99 12.43
CA GLY A 151 -19.70 14.23 13.43
C GLY A 151 -18.98 14.12 14.76
N ASP A 152 -19.52 13.35 15.71
CA ASP A 152 -18.86 13.02 16.99
C ASP A 152 -18.38 11.55 16.94
N PHE A 153 -17.22 11.31 16.35
CA PHE A 153 -16.74 9.97 16.01
C PHE A 153 -15.25 9.77 16.37
N ASN A 154 -14.84 8.50 16.42
CA ASN A 154 -13.45 8.14 16.64
C ASN A 154 -12.70 8.14 15.29
N ALA A 155 -11.66 8.96 15.16
CA ALA A 155 -10.86 9.04 13.93
C ALA A 155 -10.25 7.68 13.51
N LYS A 156 -9.85 6.86 14.49
CA LYS A 156 -9.30 5.52 14.22
C LYS A 156 -10.33 4.62 13.54
N ASP A 157 -11.59 4.69 13.95
CA ASP A 157 -12.66 3.86 13.35
C ASP A 157 -12.93 4.29 11.91
N ALA A 158 -12.85 5.60 11.62
CA ALA A 158 -12.98 6.11 10.25
C ALA A 158 -11.89 5.56 9.32
N PHE A 159 -10.62 5.55 9.73
CA PHE A 159 -9.56 4.94 8.93
C PHE A 159 -9.66 3.42 8.87
N ALA A 160 -10.12 2.75 9.92
CA ALA A 160 -10.36 1.31 9.90
C ALA A 160 -11.42 0.92 8.85
N GLU A 161 -12.54 1.66 8.77
CA GLU A 161 -13.58 1.39 7.77
C GLU A 161 -13.11 1.74 6.34
N LEU A 162 -12.33 2.81 6.14
CA LEU A 162 -11.69 3.07 4.85
C LEU A 162 -10.74 1.93 4.43
N ASN A 163 -9.94 1.42 5.35
CA ASN A 163 -9.03 0.30 5.10
C ASN A 163 -9.80 -0.99 4.76
N LYS A 164 -10.92 -1.28 5.44
CA LYS A 164 -11.81 -2.41 5.10
C LYS A 164 -12.41 -2.26 3.69
N ALA A 165 -12.63 -1.03 3.25
CA ALA A 165 -13.08 -0.74 1.88
C ALA A 165 -11.95 -0.74 0.83
N GLY A 166 -10.73 -1.12 1.20
CA GLY A 166 -9.59 -1.19 0.27
C GLY A 166 -8.94 0.18 -0.02
N LEU A 167 -9.24 1.18 0.79
CA LEU A 167 -8.76 2.55 0.65
C LEU A 167 -7.81 2.91 1.79
N SER A 168 -6.78 3.71 1.51
CA SER A 168 -5.88 4.29 2.49
C SER A 168 -5.98 5.81 2.50
N GLY A 169 -5.60 6.43 3.61
CA GLY A 169 -5.57 7.89 3.75
C GLY A 169 -4.79 8.30 4.98
N LYS A 170 -4.64 9.61 5.16
CA LYS A 170 -3.94 10.22 6.30
C LYS A 170 -4.79 11.32 6.91
N ALA A 171 -4.66 11.50 8.22
CA ALA A 171 -5.19 12.67 8.90
C ALA A 171 -4.44 13.92 8.41
N GLY A 172 -5.17 14.88 7.85
CA GLY A 172 -4.63 16.18 7.47
C GLY A 172 -4.37 17.05 8.69
N LYS A 173 -3.44 17.98 8.54
CA LYS A 173 -3.18 19.03 9.53
C LYS A 173 -4.23 20.13 9.41
#